data_203a3bfd72d97087b1e12d8b6366fced
#
_entry.id   203a3bfd72d97087b1e12d8b6366fced
#
_cell.length_a   1.000
_cell.length_b   1.000
_cell.length_c   1.000
_cell.angle_alpha   90.00
_cell.angle_beta   90.00
_cell.angle_gamma   90.00
#
_symmetry.space_group_name_H-M   'P 1'
#
loop_
_entity.id
_entity.type
_entity.pdbx_description
1 polymer ?
#
loop_
_entity_poly.entity_id
_entity_poly.type
_entity_poly.pdbx_seq_one_letter_code
_entity_poly.pdbx_strand_id
1 'polypeptide(L)'
;VSDELLVDFPTLGDLLDGWLAQHARVPDGFRRGADFRQSDWQFYCTAQHYRIRPEAVWIPDEPLLNQAFVHRRSQIVLPQKTGKGPWAAGISAAEAVGPVIFAGWAEAGDGYACSEHGCRCGWEYEYLPGEPMGMRHPSPLLQLTANSEDQVANVWRPLTAMIRLGPLADLLLVREDFIRIVGSHADDDDLDRIDMVTSSARSRVGNPISFALQDESGLYTKQSRMVDVAEAQRRGAAGMGGRTIETSNAWNPAEQSTAQRTHESASADVFRFMRQAPAGLSYRNKRDRARIHAIVYAGSPWVDLDSIEAEAAELLQTDPAQAERFFGNRIVTGSGAWLPDGALADRISVRDRPAGGRICLGFDGSDVDDWTAVRAESFDLHNFTPTDQFGRLTVWNPAETGGRVPRQDVLAAFDYLFTAYDVVRCYLDPPGWESQISYLQGKYGTDRVIEWPTYRVHPMHAALERFRTDLTTQAGAERLTVDADTRATQHFANAIIRPRSAQSYIIGKPSQAQKIDIVMSSVLAHEAVSDAIAAGATAEAASSDVLVFGWR
;
A
#
# COMPACT_ATOMS: atom_id res chain seq x y z
N VAL A 1 25.88 2.29 11.70
CA VAL A 1 24.49 1.86 11.87
C VAL A 1 23.69 3.14 12.14
N SER A 2 22.69 3.46 11.33
CA SER A 2 21.78 4.57 11.66
C SER A 2 20.95 4.16 12.89
N ASP A 3 20.58 5.07 13.76
CA ASP A 3 19.74 4.81 14.94
C ASP A 3 18.43 4.08 14.61
N GLU A 4 18.02 4.09 13.35
CA GLU A 4 16.82 3.41 12.82
C GLU A 4 16.96 1.86 12.74
N LEU A 5 18.18 1.30 12.74
CA LEU A 5 18.45 -0.15 12.62
C LEU A 5 19.07 -0.73 13.88
N LEU A 6 18.83 -0.11 15.04
CA LEU A 6 19.30 -0.60 16.33
C LEU A 6 18.51 -1.85 16.75
N VAL A 7 19.22 -2.89 17.16
CA VAL A 7 18.67 -4.11 17.76
C VAL A 7 19.04 -4.11 19.24
N ASP A 8 18.09 -3.78 20.10
CA ASP A 8 18.23 -3.70 21.57
C ASP A 8 17.19 -4.57 22.30
N PHE A 9 16.73 -5.61 21.65
CA PHE A 9 15.70 -6.53 22.12
C PHE A 9 16.13 -7.99 21.96
N PRO A 10 15.56 -8.92 22.75
CA PRO A 10 15.82 -10.34 22.60
C PRO A 10 15.42 -10.87 21.22
N THR A 11 16.32 -11.59 20.56
CA THR A 11 16.10 -12.13 19.21
C THR A 11 16.99 -13.35 18.96
N LEU A 12 16.54 -14.28 18.09
CA LEU A 12 17.41 -15.30 17.51
C LEU A 12 18.25 -14.74 16.34
N GLY A 13 18.20 -13.44 16.09
CA GLY A 13 18.86 -12.79 14.96
C GLY A 13 20.37 -13.01 14.92
N ASP A 14 21.06 -12.89 16.07
CA ASP A 14 22.51 -13.05 16.17
C ASP A 14 22.94 -14.49 15.88
N LEU A 15 22.25 -15.47 16.47
CA LEU A 15 22.44 -16.90 16.19
C LEU A 15 22.25 -17.20 14.69
N LEU A 16 21.19 -16.64 14.09
CA LEU A 16 20.89 -16.87 12.68
C LEU A 16 21.84 -16.14 11.74
N ASP A 17 22.37 -14.99 12.11
CA ASP A 17 23.40 -14.30 11.31
C ASP A 17 24.68 -15.13 11.23
N GLY A 18 25.13 -15.65 12.37
CA GLY A 18 26.27 -16.58 12.43
C GLY A 18 26.02 -17.87 11.65
N TRP A 19 24.82 -18.44 11.81
CA TRP A 19 24.41 -19.64 11.09
C TRP A 19 24.36 -19.43 9.57
N LEU A 20 23.77 -18.31 9.10
CA LEU A 20 23.72 -17.96 7.67
C LEU A 20 25.11 -17.71 7.09
N ALA A 21 25.97 -16.99 7.81
CA ALA A 21 27.34 -16.76 7.38
C ALA A 21 28.13 -18.07 7.19
N GLN A 22 27.88 -19.07 8.01
CA GLN A 22 28.53 -20.40 7.92
C GLN A 22 27.93 -21.24 6.80
N HIS A 23 26.58 -21.28 6.65
CA HIS A 23 25.91 -22.28 5.82
C HIS A 23 25.52 -21.77 4.44
N ALA A 24 25.11 -20.50 4.33
CA ALA A 24 24.72 -19.91 3.05
C ALA A 24 25.93 -19.36 2.28
N ARG A 25 25.81 -19.33 0.95
CA ARG A 25 26.84 -18.76 0.06
C ARG A 25 26.23 -17.70 -0.84
N VAL A 26 27.02 -16.70 -1.18
CA VAL A 26 26.62 -15.70 -2.18
C VAL A 26 26.27 -16.44 -3.47
N PRO A 27 25.02 -16.33 -3.97
CA PRO A 27 24.56 -17.21 -5.05
C PRO A 27 25.06 -16.80 -6.43
N ASP A 28 25.31 -15.51 -6.67
CA ASP A 28 25.61 -14.95 -7.97
C ASP A 28 26.64 -13.81 -7.91
N GLY A 29 27.09 -13.38 -9.09
CA GLY A 29 28.00 -12.24 -9.27
C GLY A 29 29.46 -12.57 -8.95
N PHE A 30 30.29 -11.52 -8.82
CA PHE A 30 31.75 -11.65 -8.64
C PHE A 30 32.15 -12.34 -7.33
N ARG A 31 31.28 -12.36 -6.32
CA ARG A 31 31.53 -12.98 -5.01
C ARG A 31 30.84 -14.33 -4.85
N ARG A 32 30.36 -14.92 -5.95
CA ARG A 32 29.71 -16.24 -5.92
C ARG A 32 30.55 -17.27 -5.15
N GLY A 33 29.92 -17.97 -4.21
CA GLY A 33 30.56 -18.98 -3.37
C GLY A 33 31.24 -18.44 -2.11
N ALA A 34 31.37 -17.12 -1.94
CA ALA A 34 31.79 -16.53 -0.67
C ALA A 34 30.70 -16.67 0.40
N ASP A 35 31.09 -16.55 1.67
CA ASP A 35 30.14 -16.59 2.79
C ASP A 35 29.06 -15.52 2.62
N PHE A 36 27.81 -15.90 2.87
CA PHE A 36 26.67 -14.98 2.83
C PHE A 36 26.58 -14.22 4.15
N ARG A 37 27.04 -12.99 4.14
CA ARG A 37 26.95 -12.09 5.29
C ARG A 37 25.85 -11.10 5.07
N GLN A 38 24.95 -10.98 6.03
CA GLN A 38 23.84 -10.03 5.98
C GLN A 38 24.37 -8.59 6.03
N SER A 39 23.76 -7.69 5.26
CA SER A 39 23.93 -6.25 5.43
C SER A 39 23.08 -5.74 6.60
N ASP A 40 23.29 -4.49 7.03
CA ASP A 40 22.59 -3.92 8.19
C ASP A 40 21.07 -4.07 8.11
N TRP A 41 20.46 -3.77 6.95
CA TRP A 41 19.02 -3.90 6.81
C TRP A 41 18.55 -5.37 6.78
N GLN A 42 19.35 -6.27 6.23
CA GLN A 42 19.04 -7.71 6.20
C GLN A 42 19.09 -8.27 7.61
N PHE A 43 20.14 -7.97 8.35
CA PHE A 43 20.26 -8.35 9.77
C PHE A 43 19.10 -7.79 10.59
N TYR A 44 18.79 -6.49 10.46
CA TYR A 44 17.69 -5.87 11.18
C TYR A 44 16.34 -6.55 10.89
N CYS A 45 16.04 -6.85 9.62
CA CYS A 45 14.83 -7.57 9.23
C CYS A 45 14.80 -9.00 9.80
N THR A 46 15.95 -9.68 9.82
CA THR A 46 16.10 -11.00 10.46
C THR A 46 15.86 -10.88 11.96
N ALA A 47 16.52 -9.96 12.65
CA ALA A 47 16.37 -9.77 14.09
C ALA A 47 14.91 -9.43 14.47
N GLN A 48 14.23 -8.59 13.71
CA GLN A 48 12.82 -8.26 13.93
C GLN A 48 11.88 -9.44 13.64
N HIS A 49 12.13 -10.22 12.59
CA HIS A 49 11.33 -11.42 12.32
C HIS A 49 11.44 -12.44 13.44
N TYR A 50 12.64 -12.59 14.00
CA TYR A 50 12.95 -13.55 15.07
C TYR A 50 12.99 -12.91 16.46
N ARG A 51 12.35 -11.74 16.64
CA ARG A 51 12.25 -11.06 17.93
C ARG A 51 11.45 -11.88 18.92
N ILE A 52 12.04 -12.15 20.09
CA ILE A 52 11.45 -12.95 21.16
C ILE A 52 10.78 -12.02 22.19
N ARG A 53 9.65 -12.44 22.71
CA ARG A 53 8.97 -11.78 23.83
C ARG A 53 9.79 -12.00 25.11
N PRO A 54 10.10 -10.95 25.89
CA PRO A 54 10.87 -11.12 27.12
C PRO A 54 10.26 -12.10 28.13
N GLU A 55 8.94 -12.23 28.10
CA GLU A 55 8.17 -13.16 28.96
C GLU A 55 8.01 -14.57 28.38
N ALA A 56 8.64 -14.86 27.24
CA ALA A 56 8.52 -16.17 26.61
C ALA A 56 9.10 -17.27 27.52
N VAL A 57 8.35 -18.35 27.68
CA VAL A 57 8.74 -19.53 28.46
C VAL A 57 8.81 -20.73 27.53
N TRP A 58 9.93 -21.45 27.60
CA TRP A 58 10.11 -22.71 26.89
C TRP A 58 9.52 -23.88 27.69
N ILE A 59 8.63 -24.64 27.03
CA ILE A 59 8.06 -25.89 27.59
C ILE A 59 8.44 -27.01 26.63
N PRO A 60 9.36 -27.93 27.00
CA PRO A 60 9.92 -28.93 26.08
C PRO A 60 8.86 -29.82 25.41
N ASP A 61 7.85 -30.24 26.16
CA ASP A 61 6.79 -31.14 25.66
C ASP A 61 5.62 -30.43 24.97
N GLU A 62 5.56 -29.09 25.06
CA GLU A 62 4.55 -28.26 24.45
C GLU A 62 5.18 -27.03 23.78
N PRO A 63 5.98 -27.19 22.72
CA PRO A 63 6.64 -26.08 22.08
C PRO A 63 5.61 -25.19 21.39
N LEU A 64 5.38 -24.03 21.97
CA LEU A 64 4.48 -23.02 21.42
C LEU A 64 5.20 -22.25 20.30
N LEU A 65 5.15 -22.78 19.12
CA LEU A 65 6.02 -22.45 17.99
C LEU A 65 6.05 -20.96 17.61
N ASN A 66 4.96 -20.22 17.75
CA ASN A 66 4.95 -18.80 17.43
C ASN A 66 4.62 -17.87 18.60
N GLN A 67 4.22 -18.37 19.76
CA GLN A 67 3.86 -17.54 20.91
C GLN A 67 5.06 -16.85 21.54
N ALA A 68 6.25 -17.42 21.38
CA ALA A 68 7.50 -16.80 21.81
C ALA A 68 7.84 -15.55 20.99
N PHE A 69 7.36 -15.44 19.76
CA PHE A 69 7.71 -14.37 18.85
C PHE A 69 6.78 -13.17 18.97
N VAL A 70 7.35 -11.96 18.85
CA VAL A 70 6.59 -10.70 18.78
C VAL A 70 5.83 -10.62 17.46
N HIS A 71 6.47 -11.05 16.37
CA HIS A 71 5.92 -10.94 15.03
C HIS A 71 5.59 -12.32 14.45
N ARG A 72 4.33 -12.52 14.09
CA ARG A 72 3.86 -13.68 13.32
C ARG A 72 4.19 -13.56 11.84
N ARG A 73 4.27 -12.33 11.34
CA ARG A 73 4.48 -12.01 9.93
C ARG A 73 5.48 -10.88 9.78
N SER A 74 6.22 -10.89 8.66
CA SER A 74 7.07 -9.77 8.28
C SER A 74 6.83 -9.37 6.85
N GLN A 75 6.80 -8.07 6.59
CA GLN A 75 6.69 -7.49 5.26
C GLN A 75 7.89 -6.59 4.97
N ILE A 76 8.63 -6.92 3.92
CA ILE A 76 9.83 -6.19 3.50
C ILE A 76 9.61 -5.59 2.12
N VAL A 77 9.49 -4.25 2.06
CA VAL A 77 9.21 -3.50 0.84
C VAL A 77 10.41 -2.64 0.49
N LEU A 78 11.15 -3.05 -0.52
CA LEU A 78 12.38 -2.40 -0.99
C LEU A 78 12.44 -2.40 -2.52
N PRO A 79 13.21 -1.50 -3.14
CA PRO A 79 13.35 -1.47 -4.60
C PRO A 79 13.85 -2.79 -5.18
N GLN A 80 13.75 -2.92 -6.49
CA GLN A 80 14.39 -4.05 -7.19
C GLN A 80 15.91 -4.02 -7.01
N LYS A 81 16.54 -5.21 -7.04
CA LYS A 81 18.01 -5.41 -6.95
C LYS A 81 18.64 -5.11 -5.58
N THR A 82 17.87 -4.76 -4.57
CA THR A 82 18.40 -4.56 -3.18
C THR A 82 18.90 -5.83 -2.51
N GLY A 83 18.68 -7.03 -3.08
CA GLY A 83 19.12 -8.31 -2.50
C GLY A 83 18.06 -9.00 -1.65
N LYS A 84 16.77 -8.65 -1.80
CA LYS A 84 15.64 -9.33 -1.12
C LYS A 84 15.60 -10.84 -1.41
N GLY A 85 15.75 -11.23 -2.69
CA GLY A 85 15.68 -12.63 -3.11
C GLY A 85 16.76 -13.51 -2.44
N PRO A 86 18.07 -13.18 -2.52
CA PRO A 86 19.10 -13.90 -1.80
C PRO A 86 18.90 -13.93 -0.28
N TRP A 87 18.46 -12.83 0.35
CA TRP A 87 18.14 -12.82 1.78
C TRP A 87 17.00 -13.78 2.10
N ALA A 88 15.91 -13.72 1.36
CA ALA A 88 14.74 -14.58 1.53
C ALA A 88 15.08 -16.06 1.30
N ALA A 89 15.97 -16.35 0.36
CA ALA A 89 16.49 -17.70 0.14
C ALA A 89 17.30 -18.20 1.35
N GLY A 90 18.16 -17.37 1.93
CA GLY A 90 18.90 -17.70 3.16
C GLY A 90 17.96 -17.96 4.33
N ILE A 91 16.96 -17.11 4.56
CA ILE A 91 15.94 -17.31 5.59
C ILE A 91 15.15 -18.59 5.34
N SER A 92 14.77 -18.90 4.08
CA SER A 92 14.08 -20.15 3.75
C SER A 92 14.94 -21.38 4.06
N ALA A 93 16.25 -21.32 3.84
CA ALA A 93 17.17 -22.39 4.25
C ALA A 93 17.23 -22.52 5.77
N ALA A 94 17.27 -21.40 6.49
CA ALA A 94 17.25 -21.40 7.96
C ALA A 94 15.93 -21.97 8.50
N GLU A 95 14.79 -21.59 7.97
CA GLU A 95 13.47 -22.14 8.35
C GLU A 95 13.36 -23.66 8.10
N ALA A 96 14.07 -24.16 7.09
CA ALA A 96 14.10 -25.60 6.80
C ALA A 96 14.99 -26.39 7.76
N VAL A 97 16.20 -25.89 8.05
CA VAL A 97 17.23 -26.69 8.74
C VAL A 97 18.04 -25.91 9.80
N GLY A 98 17.71 -24.65 10.05
CA GLY A 98 18.39 -23.79 11.02
C GLY A 98 17.68 -23.68 12.37
N PRO A 99 18.29 -22.98 13.35
CA PRO A 99 17.79 -22.84 14.72
C PRO A 99 16.72 -21.71 14.80
N VAL A 100 15.54 -21.91 14.22
CA VAL A 100 14.51 -20.89 14.01
C VAL A 100 13.39 -20.89 15.05
N ILE A 101 13.35 -21.89 15.95
CA ILE A 101 12.33 -22.02 16.99
C ILE A 101 12.97 -21.68 18.34
N PHE A 102 12.29 -20.88 19.15
CA PHE A 102 12.74 -20.56 20.51
C PHE A 102 12.80 -21.81 21.39
N ALA A 103 13.95 -22.04 22.04
CA ALA A 103 14.25 -23.22 22.86
C ALA A 103 14.62 -22.88 24.31
N GLY A 104 14.31 -21.70 24.79
CA GLY A 104 14.57 -21.24 26.14
C GLY A 104 15.57 -20.09 26.20
N TRP A 105 15.95 -19.73 27.42
CA TRP A 105 16.90 -18.67 27.71
C TRP A 105 18.22 -19.32 28.18
N ALA A 106 19.32 -18.90 27.61
CA ALA A 106 20.62 -19.48 27.85
C ALA A 106 21.16 -19.21 29.27
N GLU A 107 21.79 -20.21 29.83
CA GLU A 107 22.66 -20.12 31.02
C GLU A 107 24.14 -20.09 30.60
N ALA A 108 25.02 -19.91 31.55
CA ALA A 108 26.46 -19.91 31.28
C ALA A 108 26.93 -21.30 30.82
N GLY A 109 27.52 -21.38 29.62
CA GLY A 109 28.03 -22.62 29.03
C GLY A 109 27.06 -23.28 28.03
N ASP A 110 25.88 -22.74 27.85
CA ASP A 110 24.98 -23.23 26.80
C ASP A 110 25.51 -22.86 25.40
N GLY A 111 25.29 -23.76 24.44
CA GLY A 111 25.72 -23.59 23.06
C GLY A 111 24.81 -24.29 22.06
N TYR A 112 25.03 -23.99 20.79
CA TYR A 112 24.40 -24.67 19.66
C TYR A 112 25.50 -25.30 18.80
N ALA A 113 25.43 -26.59 18.55
CA ALA A 113 26.40 -27.31 17.73
C ALA A 113 25.73 -27.92 16.49
N CYS A 114 26.16 -27.54 15.30
CA CYS A 114 25.60 -28.05 14.04
C CYS A 114 25.74 -29.58 13.88
N SER A 115 26.75 -30.19 14.51
CA SER A 115 26.96 -31.63 14.49
C SER A 115 25.81 -32.42 15.09
N GLU A 116 25.13 -31.87 16.09
CA GLU A 116 23.96 -32.47 16.74
C GLU A 116 22.73 -32.53 15.80
N HIS A 117 22.77 -31.74 14.71
CA HIS A 117 21.71 -31.61 13.74
C HIS A 117 22.06 -32.17 12.36
N GLY A 118 23.05 -33.08 12.29
CA GLY A 118 23.44 -33.79 11.06
C GLY A 118 24.29 -32.97 10.08
N CYS A 119 24.68 -31.74 10.41
CA CYS A 119 25.60 -30.95 9.62
C CYS A 119 27.06 -31.24 9.97
N ARG A 120 27.91 -31.37 8.95
CA ARG A 120 29.35 -31.68 9.12
C ARG A 120 30.24 -30.43 9.05
N CYS A 121 29.66 -29.23 9.09
CA CYS A 121 30.43 -27.99 8.93
C CYS A 121 31.33 -27.64 10.13
N GLY A 122 31.11 -28.27 11.30
CA GLY A 122 31.87 -28.01 12.51
C GLY A 122 31.59 -26.67 13.18
N TRP A 123 30.53 -25.97 12.78
CA TRP A 123 30.18 -24.70 13.39
C TRP A 123 29.47 -24.88 14.72
N GLU A 124 29.88 -24.04 15.69
CA GLU A 124 29.31 -23.93 17.02
C GLU A 124 29.03 -22.47 17.35
N TYR A 125 28.05 -22.24 18.21
CA TYR A 125 27.67 -20.92 18.72
C TYR A 125 27.57 -20.99 20.25
N GLU A 126 28.29 -20.15 20.96
CA GLU A 126 28.25 -20.03 22.42
C GLU A 126 27.30 -18.90 22.78
N TYR A 127 26.24 -19.20 23.53
CA TYR A 127 25.29 -18.20 23.97
C TYR A 127 25.81 -17.36 25.12
N LEU A 128 25.45 -16.11 25.15
CA LEU A 128 25.60 -15.30 26.35
C LEU A 128 24.44 -15.61 27.33
N PRO A 129 24.69 -15.60 28.65
CA PRO A 129 23.61 -15.79 29.63
C PRO A 129 22.45 -14.81 29.44
N GLY A 130 21.23 -15.34 29.35
CA GLY A 130 20.03 -14.58 29.08
C GLY A 130 19.72 -14.35 27.60
N GLU A 131 20.53 -14.85 26.68
CA GLU A 131 20.27 -14.85 25.25
C GLU A 131 19.23 -15.92 24.91
N PRO A 132 18.30 -15.67 23.93
CA PRO A 132 17.34 -16.70 23.52
C PRO A 132 18.04 -17.79 22.71
N MET A 133 17.81 -19.03 23.09
CA MET A 133 18.32 -20.22 22.39
C MET A 133 17.39 -20.61 21.23
N GLY A 134 17.98 -21.16 20.16
CA GLY A 134 17.28 -21.64 18.99
C GLY A 134 17.36 -23.16 18.80
N MET A 135 16.31 -23.76 18.27
CA MET A 135 16.28 -25.15 17.81
C MET A 135 15.67 -25.27 16.41
N ARG A 136 15.93 -26.41 15.75
CA ARG A 136 15.29 -26.70 14.44
C ARG A 136 13.81 -26.98 14.61
N HIS A 137 13.04 -26.64 13.56
CA HIS A 137 11.64 -27.05 13.50
C HIS A 137 11.56 -28.59 13.40
N PRO A 138 10.71 -29.27 14.21
CA PRO A 138 10.67 -30.74 14.25
C PRO A 138 10.11 -31.38 12.99
N SER A 139 9.24 -30.71 12.26
CA SER A 139 8.61 -31.18 11.02
C SER A 139 8.41 -30.02 10.03
N PRO A 140 9.48 -29.56 9.37
CA PRO A 140 9.41 -28.36 8.53
C PRO A 140 8.75 -28.67 7.18
N LEU A 141 7.63 -27.99 6.89
CA LEU A 141 6.99 -27.95 5.58
C LEU A 141 6.88 -26.49 5.14
N LEU A 142 7.68 -26.10 4.16
CA LEU A 142 7.78 -24.72 3.69
C LEU A 142 7.13 -24.55 2.32
N GLN A 143 6.56 -23.38 2.07
CA GLN A 143 6.06 -23.00 0.75
C GLN A 143 6.67 -21.67 0.29
N LEU A 144 7.35 -21.70 -0.86
CA LEU A 144 7.86 -20.52 -1.54
C LEU A 144 6.92 -20.17 -2.68
N THR A 145 6.37 -18.97 -2.66
CA THR A 145 5.28 -18.55 -3.56
C THR A 145 5.68 -17.32 -4.34
N ALA A 146 5.39 -17.36 -5.65
CA ALA A 146 5.44 -16.21 -6.53
C ALA A 146 4.32 -16.27 -7.59
N ASN A 147 4.09 -15.16 -8.30
CA ASN A 147 2.99 -15.02 -9.23
C ASN A 147 3.13 -15.92 -10.49
N SER A 148 4.36 -16.25 -10.88
CA SER A 148 4.66 -17.16 -11.99
C SER A 148 5.86 -18.05 -11.66
N GLU A 149 6.05 -19.12 -12.44
CA GLU A 149 7.22 -20.01 -12.31
C GLU A 149 8.54 -19.25 -12.51
N ASP A 150 8.59 -18.35 -13.49
CA ASP A 150 9.77 -17.50 -13.72
C ASP A 150 10.08 -16.58 -12.53
N GLN A 151 9.06 -16.11 -11.81
CA GLN A 151 9.25 -15.27 -10.63
C GLN A 151 9.64 -16.08 -9.39
N VAL A 152 9.17 -17.32 -9.24
CA VAL A 152 9.67 -18.23 -8.19
C VAL A 152 11.18 -18.43 -8.34
N ALA A 153 11.70 -18.40 -9.55
CA ALA A 153 13.13 -18.50 -9.83
C ALA A 153 13.96 -17.39 -9.15
N ASN A 154 13.37 -16.23 -8.81
CA ASN A 154 14.05 -15.16 -8.10
C ASN A 154 14.51 -15.54 -6.67
N VAL A 155 13.81 -16.47 -6.01
CA VAL A 155 14.21 -17.03 -4.71
C VAL A 155 14.74 -18.45 -4.85
N TRP A 156 14.14 -19.26 -5.69
CA TRP A 156 14.52 -20.66 -5.91
C TRP A 156 15.94 -20.83 -6.43
N ARG A 157 16.33 -20.03 -7.43
CA ARG A 157 17.67 -20.07 -8.00
C ARG A 157 18.75 -19.68 -6.97
N PRO A 158 18.64 -18.57 -6.21
CA PRO A 158 19.53 -18.28 -5.10
C PRO A 158 19.59 -19.39 -4.05
N LEU A 159 18.44 -19.93 -3.63
CA LEU A 159 18.37 -21.01 -2.65
C LEU A 159 19.10 -22.27 -3.16
N THR A 160 18.83 -22.68 -4.39
CA THR A 160 19.51 -23.82 -5.02
C THR A 160 21.03 -23.60 -5.12
N ALA A 161 21.45 -22.37 -5.47
CA ALA A 161 22.86 -22.04 -5.51
C ALA A 161 23.51 -22.09 -4.11
N MET A 162 22.87 -21.54 -3.08
CA MET A 162 23.34 -21.62 -1.69
C MET A 162 23.51 -23.05 -1.21
N ILE A 163 22.55 -23.93 -1.54
CA ILE A 163 22.62 -25.36 -1.21
C ILE A 163 23.83 -26.00 -1.88
N ARG A 164 24.00 -25.78 -3.18
CA ARG A 164 25.06 -26.46 -3.96
C ARG A 164 26.48 -25.95 -3.69
N LEU A 165 26.61 -24.72 -3.22
CA LEU A 165 27.90 -24.06 -3.02
C LEU A 165 28.45 -24.16 -1.59
N GLY A 166 27.67 -24.69 -0.65
CA GLY A 166 28.05 -24.68 0.77
C GLY A 166 27.57 -25.88 1.56
N PRO A 167 27.70 -25.84 2.89
CA PRO A 167 27.37 -26.97 3.80
C PRO A 167 25.88 -27.38 3.76
N LEU A 168 24.99 -26.55 3.24
CA LEU A 168 23.57 -26.89 3.07
C LEU A 168 23.34 -28.12 2.20
N ALA A 169 24.32 -28.54 1.37
CA ALA A 169 24.25 -29.73 0.55
C ALA A 169 24.17 -31.02 1.40
N ASP A 170 24.65 -31.01 2.65
CA ASP A 170 24.53 -32.14 3.60
C ASP A 170 23.09 -32.28 4.13
N LEU A 171 22.32 -31.20 4.14
CA LEU A 171 21.01 -31.11 4.81
C LEU A 171 19.82 -31.00 3.84
N LEU A 172 20.06 -30.52 2.62
CA LEU A 172 19.03 -30.19 1.64
C LEU A 172 19.35 -30.82 0.29
N LEU A 173 18.42 -31.61 -0.25
CA LEU A 173 18.55 -32.27 -1.55
C LEU A 173 17.60 -31.66 -2.57
N VAL A 174 18.16 -30.95 -3.54
CA VAL A 174 17.38 -30.30 -4.61
C VAL A 174 16.82 -31.35 -5.58
N ARG A 175 15.50 -31.32 -5.76
CA ARG A 175 14.74 -32.07 -6.78
C ARG A 175 14.17 -31.11 -7.82
N GLU A 176 13.50 -31.62 -8.80
CA GLU A 176 12.90 -30.81 -9.89
C GLU A 176 11.84 -29.84 -9.36
N ASP A 177 10.89 -30.33 -8.55
CA ASP A 177 9.71 -29.58 -8.08
C ASP A 177 9.78 -29.17 -6.60
N PHE A 178 10.72 -29.69 -5.83
CA PHE A 178 10.85 -29.42 -4.40
C PHE A 178 12.28 -29.61 -3.90
N ILE A 179 12.55 -29.15 -2.70
CA ILE A 179 13.81 -29.43 -1.98
C ILE A 179 13.47 -30.31 -0.79
N ARG A 180 14.03 -31.51 -0.77
CA ARG A 180 13.88 -32.43 0.35
C ARG A 180 14.82 -32.09 1.49
N ILE A 181 14.34 -32.22 2.74
CA ILE A 181 15.14 -32.07 3.94
C ILE A 181 15.64 -33.47 4.34
N VAL A 182 16.98 -33.62 4.46
CA VAL A 182 17.63 -34.90 4.72
C VAL A 182 17.69 -35.15 6.22
N GLY A 183 17.33 -36.38 6.65
CA GLY A 183 17.57 -36.86 8.01
C GLY A 183 16.55 -36.43 9.06
N SER A 184 15.43 -35.86 8.68
CA SER A 184 14.35 -35.51 9.62
C SER A 184 13.56 -36.76 10.08
N HIS A 185 13.23 -37.67 9.12
CA HIS A 185 12.61 -38.98 9.41
C HIS A 185 13.15 -40.04 8.44
N ALA A 186 13.75 -41.11 8.96
CA ALA A 186 14.54 -42.05 8.17
C ALA A 186 13.74 -42.88 7.13
N ASP A 187 12.43 -43.02 7.30
CA ASP A 187 11.60 -43.94 6.52
C ASP A 187 10.58 -43.25 5.61
N ASP A 188 10.36 -41.91 5.70
CA ASP A 188 9.36 -41.19 4.92
C ASP A 188 9.99 -40.02 4.14
N ASP A 189 10.28 -40.30 2.89
CA ASP A 189 11.20 -39.53 2.07
C ASP A 189 10.74 -38.10 1.72
N ASP A 190 9.46 -37.73 1.85
CA ASP A 190 8.90 -36.51 1.24
C ASP A 190 8.02 -35.67 2.18
N LEU A 191 7.96 -35.95 3.48
CA LEU A 191 7.12 -35.17 4.42
C LEU A 191 7.72 -33.81 4.69
N ASP A 192 9.02 -33.78 5.01
CA ASP A 192 9.74 -32.55 5.34
C ASP A 192 10.42 -31.98 4.10
N ARG A 193 9.94 -30.84 3.62
CA ARG A 193 10.40 -30.29 2.34
C ARG A 193 10.09 -28.81 2.15
N ILE A 194 10.66 -28.25 1.11
CA ILE A 194 10.35 -26.91 0.59
C ILE A 194 9.65 -27.07 -0.75
N ASP A 195 8.38 -26.65 -0.84
CA ASP A 195 7.57 -26.68 -2.06
C ASP A 195 7.61 -25.33 -2.78
N MET A 196 7.62 -25.37 -4.12
CA MET A 196 7.27 -24.24 -4.94
C MET A 196 5.75 -24.17 -5.13
N VAL A 197 5.16 -22.99 -4.95
CA VAL A 197 3.72 -22.75 -5.13
C VAL A 197 3.49 -21.60 -6.08
N THR A 198 2.74 -21.87 -7.15
CA THR A 198 2.29 -20.86 -8.11
C THR A 198 0.76 -20.86 -8.19
N SER A 199 0.20 -19.96 -8.98
CA SER A 199 -1.26 -19.88 -9.20
C SER A 199 -1.87 -21.17 -9.76
N SER A 200 -1.07 -22.04 -10.41
CA SER A 200 -1.50 -23.34 -10.96
C SER A 200 -1.49 -24.47 -9.92
N ALA A 201 -0.68 -24.37 -8.86
CA ALA A 201 -0.44 -25.43 -7.88
C ALA A 201 -1.44 -25.44 -6.70
N ARG A 202 -2.74 -25.24 -6.95
CA ARG A 202 -3.77 -25.09 -5.91
C ARG A 202 -3.96 -26.27 -4.97
N SER A 203 -3.61 -27.47 -5.38
CA SER A 203 -3.76 -28.70 -4.57
C SER A 203 -2.87 -28.70 -3.32
N ARG A 204 -1.81 -27.88 -3.28
CA ARG A 204 -0.87 -27.79 -2.16
C ARG A 204 -1.22 -26.69 -1.13
N VAL A 205 -2.20 -25.85 -1.43
CA VAL A 205 -2.51 -24.63 -0.64
C VAL A 205 -3.20 -24.91 0.69
N GLY A 206 -3.75 -26.08 0.91
CA GLY A 206 -4.43 -26.48 2.15
C GLY A 206 -3.56 -27.19 3.20
N ASN A 207 -2.27 -27.37 2.93
CA ASN A 207 -1.38 -28.10 3.83
C ASN A 207 -1.06 -27.32 5.11
N PRO A 208 -0.88 -27.99 6.25
CA PRO A 208 -0.36 -27.38 7.46
C PRO A 208 1.13 -27.09 7.26
N ILE A 209 1.51 -25.83 7.12
CA ILE A 209 2.87 -25.40 6.81
C ILE A 209 3.52 -24.72 8.02
N SER A 210 4.83 -24.94 8.19
CA SER A 210 5.62 -24.27 9.21
C SER A 210 6.06 -22.86 8.81
N PHE A 211 6.26 -22.63 7.50
CA PHE A 211 6.68 -21.34 6.98
C PHE A 211 6.18 -21.08 5.55
N ALA A 212 5.85 -19.84 5.26
CA ALA A 212 5.58 -19.38 3.89
C ALA A 212 6.38 -18.12 3.54
N LEU A 213 7.02 -18.15 2.39
CA LEU A 213 7.59 -16.98 1.76
C LEU A 213 6.70 -16.57 0.57
N GLN A 214 6.25 -15.32 0.57
CA GLN A 214 5.43 -14.71 -0.47
C GLN A 214 6.25 -13.63 -1.18
N ASP A 215 6.95 -14.02 -2.26
CA ASP A 215 7.80 -13.09 -3.01
C ASP A 215 6.99 -12.31 -4.03
N GLU A 216 7.34 -11.03 -4.21
CA GLU A 216 6.64 -10.07 -5.09
C GLU A 216 5.14 -9.96 -4.75
N SER A 217 4.78 -9.94 -3.45
CA SER A 217 3.39 -9.89 -2.98
C SER A 217 2.62 -8.63 -3.44
N GLY A 218 3.31 -7.61 -3.93
CA GLY A 218 2.74 -6.45 -4.62
C GLY A 218 2.05 -6.79 -5.95
N LEU A 219 2.37 -7.95 -6.53
CA LEU A 219 1.74 -8.47 -7.75
C LEU A 219 0.62 -9.47 -7.47
N TYR A 220 0.37 -9.82 -6.21
CA TYR A 220 -0.71 -10.74 -5.84
C TYR A 220 -2.03 -10.00 -5.78
N THR A 221 -2.80 -10.09 -6.85
CA THR A 221 -4.09 -9.43 -7.03
C THR A 221 -5.24 -10.44 -7.05
N LYS A 222 -6.48 -9.96 -6.95
CA LYS A 222 -7.65 -10.82 -7.17
C LYS A 222 -7.69 -11.36 -8.59
N GLN A 223 -7.24 -10.60 -9.57
CA GLN A 223 -7.21 -11.01 -10.97
C GLN A 223 -6.23 -12.16 -11.20
N SER A 224 -5.05 -12.12 -10.59
CA SER A 224 -4.08 -13.24 -10.62
C SER A 224 -4.49 -14.40 -9.71
N ARG A 225 -5.51 -14.24 -8.86
CA ARG A 225 -5.95 -15.20 -7.84
C ARG A 225 -4.90 -15.53 -6.77
N MET A 226 -3.79 -14.82 -6.76
CA MET A 226 -2.71 -15.03 -5.79
C MET A 226 -3.05 -14.51 -4.40
N VAL A 227 -4.02 -13.60 -4.28
CA VAL A 227 -4.57 -13.19 -2.97
C VAL A 227 -5.11 -14.39 -2.21
N ASP A 228 -5.91 -15.24 -2.87
CA ASP A 228 -6.51 -16.42 -2.26
C ASP A 228 -5.44 -17.46 -1.83
N VAL A 229 -4.39 -17.62 -2.64
CA VAL A 229 -3.23 -18.48 -2.33
C VAL A 229 -2.52 -17.96 -1.08
N ALA A 230 -2.18 -16.67 -1.04
CA ALA A 230 -1.50 -16.06 0.10
C ALA A 230 -2.32 -16.15 1.40
N GLU A 231 -3.64 -15.96 1.31
CA GLU A 231 -4.54 -16.09 2.46
C GLU A 231 -4.64 -17.54 2.95
N ALA A 232 -4.69 -18.52 2.04
CA ALA A 232 -4.75 -19.93 2.41
C ALA A 232 -3.44 -20.41 3.05
N GLN A 233 -2.29 -19.96 2.57
CA GLN A 233 -1.00 -20.22 3.21
C GLN A 233 -0.94 -19.65 4.63
N ARG A 234 -1.41 -18.43 4.84
CA ARG A 234 -1.47 -17.82 6.18
C ARG A 234 -2.36 -18.62 7.14
N ARG A 235 -3.49 -19.16 6.64
CA ARG A 235 -4.34 -20.06 7.43
C ARG A 235 -3.65 -21.40 7.74
N GLY A 236 -2.95 -21.98 6.75
CA GLY A 236 -2.17 -23.21 6.94
C GLY A 236 -1.05 -23.03 7.96
N ALA A 237 -0.30 -21.94 7.87
CA ALA A 237 0.73 -21.59 8.85
C ALA A 237 0.15 -21.37 10.26
N ALA A 238 -0.98 -20.67 10.38
CA ALA A 238 -1.60 -20.42 11.68
C ALA A 238 -1.95 -21.70 12.44
N GLY A 239 -2.39 -22.75 11.74
CA GLY A 239 -2.72 -24.05 12.34
C GLY A 239 -1.53 -24.79 12.93
N MET A 240 -0.31 -24.50 12.48
CA MET A 240 0.95 -25.13 12.91
C MET A 240 1.83 -24.21 13.77
N GLY A 241 1.33 -23.04 14.16
CA GLY A 241 2.17 -22.02 14.77
C GLY A 241 3.26 -21.49 13.84
N GLY A 242 3.09 -21.67 12.54
CA GLY A 242 4.03 -21.24 11.52
C GLY A 242 3.98 -19.73 11.27
N ARG A 243 5.00 -19.22 10.56
CA ARG A 243 5.18 -17.80 10.30
C ARG A 243 5.30 -17.50 8.82
N THR A 244 5.18 -16.23 8.44
CA THR A 244 5.26 -15.84 7.03
C THR A 244 6.11 -14.60 6.80
N ILE A 245 6.81 -14.57 5.67
CA ILE A 245 7.52 -13.38 5.18
C ILE A 245 6.93 -12.99 3.82
N GLU A 246 6.68 -11.71 3.64
CA GLU A 246 6.35 -11.09 2.37
C GLU A 246 7.51 -10.21 1.91
N THR A 247 7.94 -10.39 0.66
CA THR A 247 8.88 -9.49 0.00
C THR A 247 8.20 -8.82 -1.19
N SER A 248 8.44 -7.55 -1.41
CA SER A 248 7.88 -6.81 -2.54
C SER A 248 8.68 -5.55 -2.86
N ASN A 249 8.39 -4.97 -4.03
CA ASN A 249 8.57 -3.55 -4.29
C ASN A 249 7.31 -2.80 -3.88
N ALA A 250 7.33 -1.46 -3.92
CA ALA A 250 6.13 -0.66 -3.81
C ALA A 250 5.13 -1.03 -4.92
N TRP A 251 3.85 -0.96 -4.60
CA TRP A 251 2.75 -1.45 -5.43
C TRP A 251 1.94 -0.34 -6.08
N ASN A 252 1.08 -0.73 -7.00
CA ASN A 252 0.03 0.12 -7.56
C ASN A 252 -1.22 0.06 -6.65
N PRO A 253 -1.63 1.15 -6.01
CA PRO A 253 -2.82 1.17 -5.14
C PRO A 253 -4.12 0.74 -5.84
N ALA A 254 -4.20 0.88 -7.16
CA ALA A 254 -5.38 0.47 -7.93
C ALA A 254 -5.61 -1.05 -7.95
N GLU A 255 -4.59 -1.85 -7.66
CA GLU A 255 -4.62 -3.30 -7.81
C GLU A 255 -5.03 -4.04 -6.54
N GLN A 256 -5.04 -3.37 -5.39
CA GLN A 256 -5.40 -3.96 -4.09
C GLN A 256 -4.65 -5.26 -3.79
N SER A 257 -3.34 -5.22 -3.99
CA SER A 257 -2.48 -6.39 -3.83
C SER A 257 -2.41 -6.90 -2.38
N THR A 258 -1.87 -8.11 -2.21
CA THR A 258 -1.58 -8.67 -0.88
C THR A 258 -0.64 -7.77 -0.09
N ALA A 259 0.42 -7.23 -0.72
CA ALA A 259 1.34 -6.30 -0.05
C ALA A 259 0.61 -5.05 0.47
N GLN A 260 -0.28 -4.46 -0.31
CA GLN A 260 -1.08 -3.31 0.11
C GLN A 260 -1.94 -3.64 1.33
N ARG A 261 -2.68 -4.75 1.28
CA ARG A 261 -3.57 -5.18 2.38
C ARG A 261 -2.80 -5.45 3.66
N THR A 262 -1.62 -6.06 3.57
CA THR A 262 -0.74 -6.28 4.72
C THR A 262 -0.22 -4.94 5.27
N HIS A 263 0.19 -4.03 4.40
CA HIS A 263 0.71 -2.72 4.79
C HIS A 263 -0.35 -1.86 5.51
N GLU A 264 -1.57 -1.85 4.99
CA GLU A 264 -2.70 -1.08 5.51
C GLU A 264 -3.38 -1.72 6.72
N SER A 265 -3.06 -3.00 7.05
CA SER A 265 -3.68 -3.68 8.18
C SER A 265 -3.23 -3.10 9.52
N ALA A 266 -4.15 -3.02 10.49
CA ALA A 266 -3.87 -2.54 11.85
C ALA A 266 -3.21 -3.61 12.76
N SER A 267 -2.82 -4.78 12.22
CA SER A 267 -2.26 -5.89 13.01
C SER A 267 -0.90 -5.53 13.59
N ALA A 268 -0.79 -5.53 14.92
CA ALA A 268 0.44 -5.20 15.65
C ALA A 268 1.50 -6.32 15.58
N ASP A 269 1.10 -7.54 15.29
CA ASP A 269 1.95 -8.72 15.14
C ASP A 269 2.55 -8.88 13.73
N VAL A 270 2.48 -7.83 12.92
CA VAL A 270 3.10 -7.76 11.59
C VAL A 270 4.23 -6.74 11.62
N PHE A 271 5.47 -7.21 11.49
CA PHE A 271 6.62 -6.34 11.26
C PHE A 271 6.59 -5.79 9.82
N ARG A 272 6.79 -4.49 9.66
CA ARG A 272 6.82 -3.82 8.35
C ARG A 272 8.11 -3.04 8.20
N PHE A 273 8.85 -3.35 7.15
CA PHE A 273 10.05 -2.63 6.78
C PHE A 273 9.92 -2.08 5.37
N MET A 274 9.83 -0.77 5.26
CA MET A 274 9.74 -0.08 3.98
C MET A 274 10.62 1.16 3.99
N ARG A 275 11.55 1.27 3.05
CA ARG A 275 12.33 2.49 2.86
C ARG A 275 11.69 3.37 1.83
N GLN A 276 11.39 4.59 2.22
CA GLN A 276 10.84 5.62 1.35
C GLN A 276 11.66 6.90 1.47
N ALA A 277 11.87 7.57 0.35
CA ALA A 277 12.43 8.91 0.33
C ALA A 277 11.36 9.95 0.69
N PRO A 278 11.74 11.13 1.21
CA PRO A 278 10.82 12.22 1.51
C PRO A 278 9.91 12.57 0.32
N ALA A 279 8.65 12.88 0.60
CA ALA A 279 7.64 13.15 -0.43
C ALA A 279 7.95 14.38 -1.31
N GLY A 280 8.71 15.36 -0.78
CA GLY A 280 9.07 16.58 -1.52
C GLY A 280 10.09 16.41 -2.65
N LEU A 281 10.68 15.22 -2.82
CA LEU A 281 11.62 14.95 -3.92
C LEU A 281 10.86 14.49 -5.16
N SER A 282 11.13 15.09 -6.32
CA SER A 282 10.52 14.72 -7.59
C SER A 282 11.31 13.60 -8.29
N TYR A 283 10.65 12.46 -8.56
CA TYR A 283 11.32 11.37 -9.28
C TYR A 283 11.66 11.70 -10.73
N ARG A 284 10.96 12.65 -11.35
CA ARG A 284 11.26 13.16 -12.70
C ARG A 284 12.51 14.01 -12.74
N ASN A 285 12.87 14.66 -11.64
CA ASN A 285 14.09 15.45 -11.54
C ASN A 285 15.29 14.54 -11.29
N LYS A 286 16.30 14.57 -12.17
CA LYS A 286 17.47 13.70 -12.09
C LYS A 286 18.24 13.82 -10.76
N ARG A 287 18.39 15.05 -10.22
CA ARG A 287 19.09 15.27 -8.94
C ARG A 287 18.33 14.67 -7.76
N ASP A 288 17.01 14.88 -7.74
CA ASP A 288 16.16 14.32 -6.70
C ASP A 288 16.08 12.80 -6.81
N ARG A 289 16.02 12.25 -8.04
CA ARG A 289 16.01 10.82 -8.29
C ARG A 289 17.30 10.15 -7.78
N ALA A 290 18.47 10.76 -8.00
CA ALA A 290 19.73 10.26 -7.44
C ALA A 290 19.71 10.27 -5.90
N ARG A 291 19.10 11.28 -5.26
CA ARG A 291 18.92 11.33 -3.79
C ARG A 291 17.94 10.26 -3.31
N ILE A 292 16.86 10.04 -4.05
CA ILE A 292 15.89 8.98 -3.76
C ILE A 292 16.60 7.62 -3.79
N HIS A 293 17.36 7.33 -4.86
CA HIS A 293 18.10 6.07 -4.99
C HIS A 293 19.11 5.90 -3.85
N ALA A 294 19.87 6.93 -3.49
CA ALA A 294 20.80 6.85 -2.36
C ALA A 294 20.13 6.47 -1.03
N ILE A 295 18.89 6.93 -0.81
CA ILE A 295 18.11 6.61 0.40
C ILE A 295 17.56 5.18 0.34
N VAL A 296 16.87 4.82 -0.75
CA VAL A 296 16.13 3.56 -0.78
C VAL A 296 17.02 2.33 -1.01
N TYR A 297 18.22 2.52 -1.57
CA TYR A 297 19.26 1.47 -1.73
C TYR A 297 20.31 1.47 -0.62
N ALA A 298 20.19 2.32 0.41
CA ALA A 298 21.15 2.36 1.50
C ALA A 298 21.36 0.98 2.12
N GLY A 299 22.63 0.61 2.41
CA GLY A 299 22.99 -0.71 2.95
C GLY A 299 22.91 -1.87 1.95
N SER A 300 22.86 -1.57 0.65
CA SER A 300 22.98 -2.57 -0.44
C SER A 300 24.21 -2.31 -1.28
N PRO A 301 25.45 -2.55 -0.77
CA PRO A 301 26.70 -2.11 -1.37
C PRO A 301 27.05 -2.83 -2.69
N TRP A 302 26.34 -3.87 -3.04
CA TRP A 302 26.48 -4.59 -4.32
C TRP A 302 25.72 -3.95 -5.47
N VAL A 303 24.91 -2.90 -5.19
CA VAL A 303 24.11 -2.23 -6.22
C VAL A 303 24.89 -1.10 -6.85
N ASP A 304 25.00 -1.14 -8.17
CA ASP A 304 25.52 -0.02 -8.97
C ASP A 304 24.40 1.00 -9.20
N LEU A 305 24.46 2.13 -8.50
CA LEU A 305 23.45 3.19 -8.59
C LEU A 305 23.45 3.90 -9.95
N ASP A 306 24.56 3.91 -10.68
CA ASP A 306 24.60 4.49 -12.03
C ASP A 306 23.83 3.63 -13.02
N SER A 307 23.95 2.31 -12.91
CA SER A 307 23.13 1.37 -13.70
C SER A 307 21.64 1.46 -13.33
N ILE A 308 21.32 1.59 -12.04
CA ILE A 308 19.93 1.81 -11.60
C ILE A 308 19.35 3.12 -12.15
N GLU A 309 20.16 4.19 -12.15
CA GLU A 309 19.73 5.49 -12.70
C GLU A 309 19.49 5.41 -14.22
N ALA A 310 20.32 4.69 -14.97
CA ALA A 310 20.14 4.50 -16.40
C ALA A 310 18.83 3.77 -16.72
N GLU A 311 18.59 2.63 -16.08
CA GLU A 311 17.36 1.84 -16.25
C GLU A 311 16.11 2.63 -15.80
N ALA A 312 16.19 3.33 -14.67
CA ALA A 312 15.11 4.17 -14.19
C ALA A 312 14.78 5.31 -15.16
N ALA A 313 15.80 5.95 -15.75
CA ALA A 313 15.62 7.03 -16.71
C ALA A 313 14.99 6.54 -18.03
N GLU A 314 15.32 5.33 -18.49
CA GLU A 314 14.70 4.70 -19.65
C GLU A 314 13.23 4.34 -19.37
N LEU A 315 12.96 3.65 -18.26
CA LEU A 315 11.61 3.26 -17.88
C LEU A 315 10.70 4.48 -17.62
N LEU A 316 11.26 5.59 -17.16
CA LEU A 316 10.53 6.85 -16.94
C LEU A 316 9.93 7.43 -18.24
N GLN A 317 10.50 7.09 -19.40
CA GLN A 317 9.99 7.55 -20.70
C GLN A 317 8.74 6.78 -21.14
N THR A 318 8.62 5.52 -20.72
CA THR A 318 7.56 4.61 -21.14
C THR A 318 6.50 4.38 -20.07
N ASP A 319 6.91 4.17 -18.82
CA ASP A 319 6.03 4.00 -17.65
C ASP A 319 6.62 4.68 -16.40
N PRO A 320 6.38 5.99 -16.23
CA PRO A 320 6.87 6.74 -15.07
C PRO A 320 6.47 6.14 -13.72
N ALA A 321 5.24 5.64 -13.60
CA ALA A 321 4.75 5.09 -12.35
C ALA A 321 5.43 3.76 -12.02
N GLN A 322 5.73 2.94 -13.01
CA GLN A 322 6.49 1.71 -12.81
C GLN A 322 7.94 2.01 -12.40
N ALA A 323 8.58 3.01 -13.02
CA ALA A 323 9.92 3.46 -12.64
C ALA A 323 9.97 3.89 -11.15
N GLU A 324 9.00 4.68 -10.71
CA GLU A 324 8.90 5.11 -9.30
C GLU A 324 8.67 3.94 -8.35
N ARG A 325 7.84 2.97 -8.71
CA ARG A 325 7.58 1.79 -7.87
C ARG A 325 8.82 0.89 -7.77
N PHE A 326 9.44 0.59 -8.90
CA PHE A 326 10.51 -0.42 -8.96
C PHE A 326 11.84 0.09 -8.43
N PHE A 327 12.20 1.34 -8.75
CA PHE A 327 13.50 1.90 -8.39
C PHE A 327 13.41 2.99 -7.32
N GLY A 328 12.29 3.71 -7.22
CA GLY A 328 12.06 4.73 -6.19
C GLY A 328 11.38 4.22 -4.93
N ASN A 329 10.89 2.98 -4.94
CA ASN A 329 10.10 2.36 -3.87
C ASN A 329 8.93 3.22 -3.38
N ARG A 330 8.26 3.89 -4.31
CA ARG A 330 7.12 4.76 -4.03
C ARG A 330 5.80 4.08 -4.36
N ILE A 331 4.82 4.25 -3.48
CA ILE A 331 3.45 3.83 -3.73
C ILE A 331 2.82 4.87 -4.66
N VAL A 332 2.72 4.53 -5.95
CA VAL A 332 2.14 5.43 -6.96
C VAL A 332 1.16 4.68 -7.83
N THR A 333 0.08 5.36 -8.17
CA THR A 333 -0.92 4.83 -9.10
C THR A 333 -0.29 4.73 -10.49
N GLY A 334 -0.47 3.59 -11.15
CA GLY A 334 0.00 3.38 -12.52
C GLY A 334 -0.64 4.36 -13.52
N SER A 335 -0.33 4.22 -14.80
CA SER A 335 -0.92 4.99 -15.90
C SER A 335 -2.46 4.98 -15.82
N GLY A 336 -3.04 5.94 -15.14
CA GLY A 336 -4.47 5.98 -14.85
C GLY A 336 -4.86 7.05 -13.83
N ALA A 337 -3.90 7.79 -13.27
CA ALA A 337 -4.23 8.97 -12.47
C ALA A 337 -5.06 9.94 -13.32
N TRP A 338 -6.15 10.44 -12.75
CA TRP A 338 -7.03 11.35 -13.49
C TRP A 338 -6.38 12.69 -13.77
N LEU A 339 -5.68 13.24 -12.79
CA LEU A 339 -4.92 14.48 -12.93
C LEU A 339 -3.43 14.19 -13.12
N PRO A 340 -2.72 14.96 -13.95
CA PRO A 340 -1.26 14.91 -14.03
C PRO A 340 -0.63 15.27 -12.68
N ASP A 341 0.55 14.70 -12.41
CA ASP A 341 1.32 15.05 -11.21
C ASP A 341 1.59 16.54 -11.11
N GLY A 342 1.35 17.11 -9.92
CA GLY A 342 1.55 18.53 -9.66
C GLY A 342 0.45 19.44 -10.20
N ALA A 343 -0.49 18.95 -11.01
CA ALA A 343 -1.55 19.78 -11.59
C ALA A 343 -2.39 20.55 -10.56
N LEU A 344 -2.59 19.96 -9.37
CA LEU A 344 -3.34 20.59 -8.30
C LEU A 344 -2.51 21.59 -7.49
N ALA A 345 -1.20 21.35 -7.33
CA ALA A 345 -0.33 22.14 -6.45
C ALA A 345 -0.30 23.63 -6.83
N ASP A 346 -0.25 23.91 -8.13
CA ASP A 346 -0.25 25.29 -8.67
C ASP A 346 -1.64 25.94 -8.67
N ARG A 347 -2.66 25.23 -8.24
CA ARG A 347 -4.08 25.65 -8.25
C ARG A 347 -4.65 25.84 -6.84
N ILE A 348 -3.90 25.47 -5.81
CA ILE A 348 -4.33 25.71 -4.42
C ILE A 348 -4.32 27.20 -4.15
N SER A 349 -5.45 27.72 -3.70
CA SER A 349 -5.62 29.14 -3.37
C SER A 349 -6.49 29.29 -2.13
N VAL A 350 -6.10 30.18 -1.24
CA VAL A 350 -6.94 30.58 -0.10
C VAL A 350 -7.61 31.89 -0.45
N ARG A 351 -8.94 31.89 -0.47
CA ARG A 351 -9.74 33.09 -0.76
C ARG A 351 -10.84 33.27 0.28
N ASP A 352 -11.05 34.50 0.70
CA ASP A 352 -12.19 34.84 1.56
C ASP A 352 -13.51 34.64 0.83
N ARG A 353 -14.50 34.12 1.54
CA ARG A 353 -15.83 33.82 1.02
C ARG A 353 -16.88 34.56 1.87
N PRO A 354 -17.14 35.83 1.58
CA PRO A 354 -18.14 36.59 2.32
C PRO A 354 -19.53 35.98 2.11
N ALA A 355 -20.34 36.03 3.16
CA ALA A 355 -21.76 35.70 3.07
C ALA A 355 -22.46 36.54 2.01
N GLY A 356 -23.48 35.98 1.34
CA GLY A 356 -24.23 36.64 0.25
C GLY A 356 -23.59 36.47 -1.13
N GLY A 357 -22.38 35.95 -1.25
CA GLY A 357 -21.76 35.66 -2.56
C GLY A 357 -22.52 34.64 -3.37
N ARG A 358 -22.48 34.77 -4.69
CA ARG A 358 -23.12 33.82 -5.63
C ARG A 358 -22.27 32.58 -5.81
N ILE A 359 -22.88 31.41 -5.62
CA ILE A 359 -22.23 30.11 -5.76
C ILE A 359 -23.14 29.10 -6.44
N CYS A 360 -22.51 28.04 -6.95
CA CYS A 360 -23.19 26.77 -7.23
C CYS A 360 -22.67 25.69 -6.31
N LEU A 361 -23.49 24.65 -6.06
CA LEU A 361 -23.17 23.55 -5.18
C LEU A 361 -23.12 22.23 -5.96
N GLY A 362 -22.24 21.34 -5.53
CA GLY A 362 -22.18 19.95 -5.96
C GLY A 362 -22.20 19.02 -4.74
N PHE A 363 -22.94 17.94 -4.85
CA PHE A 363 -23.12 16.97 -3.78
C PHE A 363 -22.91 15.55 -4.28
N ASP A 364 -22.08 14.82 -3.56
CA ASP A 364 -21.90 13.38 -3.70
C ASP A 364 -22.05 12.74 -2.32
N GLY A 365 -22.97 11.78 -2.19
CA GLY A 365 -23.39 11.25 -0.89
C GLY A 365 -23.44 9.73 -0.82
N SER A 366 -22.98 9.19 0.32
CA SER A 366 -23.12 7.81 0.72
C SER A 366 -23.80 7.70 2.08
N ASP A 367 -24.19 6.47 2.48
CA ASP A 367 -24.81 6.24 3.80
C ASP A 367 -23.83 5.64 4.81
N VAL A 368 -22.96 4.70 4.38
CA VAL A 368 -22.18 3.86 5.31
C VAL A 368 -20.69 3.75 5.00
N ASP A 369 -20.28 3.53 3.78
CA ASP A 369 -18.88 3.18 3.47
C ASP A 369 -18.06 4.32 2.89
N ASP A 370 -18.68 5.17 2.10
CA ASP A 370 -18.05 6.30 1.45
C ASP A 370 -18.38 7.61 2.17
N TRP A 371 -17.58 8.61 1.94
CA TRP A 371 -17.80 9.92 2.52
C TRP A 371 -18.98 10.62 1.84
N THR A 372 -19.51 11.61 2.47
CA THR A 372 -20.48 12.54 1.89
C THR A 372 -19.86 13.92 1.87
N ALA A 373 -19.95 14.61 0.73
CA ALA A 373 -19.37 15.93 0.58
C ALA A 373 -20.31 16.90 -0.15
N VAL A 374 -20.36 18.14 0.33
CA VAL A 374 -20.89 19.29 -0.39
C VAL A 374 -19.73 20.20 -0.75
N ARG A 375 -19.56 20.48 -2.03
CA ARG A 375 -18.59 21.46 -2.52
C ARG A 375 -19.31 22.66 -3.11
N ALA A 376 -18.69 23.79 -3.01
CA ALA A 376 -19.16 25.03 -3.62
C ALA A 376 -18.16 25.51 -4.66
N GLU A 377 -18.67 26.17 -5.69
CA GLU A 377 -17.83 26.93 -6.61
C GLU A 377 -18.44 28.31 -6.87
N SER A 378 -17.61 29.32 -6.79
CA SER A 378 -17.98 30.71 -7.08
C SER A 378 -17.76 31.05 -8.55
N PHE A 379 -18.41 32.08 -9.05
CA PHE A 379 -18.36 32.48 -10.46
C PHE A 379 -16.98 33.03 -10.90
N ASP A 380 -16.06 33.23 -9.98
CA ASP A 380 -14.62 33.51 -10.22
C ASP A 380 -13.78 32.24 -10.30
N LEU A 381 -14.43 31.08 -10.56
CA LEU A 381 -13.80 29.75 -10.70
C LEU A 381 -12.94 29.34 -9.50
N HIS A 382 -13.48 29.48 -8.29
CA HIS A 382 -12.86 28.94 -7.10
C HIS A 382 -13.73 27.86 -6.46
N ASN A 383 -13.24 26.63 -6.48
CA ASN A 383 -13.89 25.45 -5.92
C ASN A 383 -13.42 25.24 -4.48
N PHE A 384 -14.33 25.15 -3.53
CA PHE A 384 -14.00 25.10 -2.10
C PHE A 384 -14.98 24.28 -1.29
N THR A 385 -14.56 23.80 -0.11
CA THR A 385 -15.44 23.19 0.88
C THR A 385 -16.08 24.29 1.74
N PRO A 386 -17.38 24.55 1.63
CA PRO A 386 -18.05 25.51 2.49
C PRO A 386 -18.16 24.98 3.92
N THR A 387 -18.51 25.88 4.86
CA THR A 387 -18.80 25.51 6.24
C THR A 387 -20.29 25.46 6.52
N ASP A 388 -20.70 24.61 7.48
CA ASP A 388 -22.05 24.59 8.02
C ASP A 388 -22.29 25.73 9.05
N GLN A 389 -23.45 25.77 9.63
CA GLN A 389 -23.87 26.75 10.65
C GLN A 389 -23.00 26.73 11.92
N PHE A 390 -22.18 25.72 12.12
CA PHE A 390 -21.25 25.58 13.24
C PHE A 390 -19.80 25.84 12.86
N GLY A 391 -19.53 26.25 11.62
CA GLY A 391 -18.21 26.48 11.07
C GLY A 391 -17.43 25.19 10.74
N ARG A 392 -18.09 24.02 10.72
CA ARG A 392 -17.50 22.75 10.31
C ARG A 392 -17.56 22.63 8.79
N LEU A 393 -16.49 22.10 8.18
CA LEU A 393 -16.47 21.82 6.75
C LEU A 393 -17.55 20.81 6.36
N THR A 394 -18.24 21.03 5.26
CA THR A 394 -19.35 20.20 4.76
C THR A 394 -18.86 18.89 4.12
N VAL A 395 -18.11 18.13 4.89
CA VAL A 395 -17.59 16.80 4.55
C VAL A 395 -17.80 15.88 5.74
N TRP A 396 -18.46 14.76 5.53
CA TRP A 396 -18.79 13.79 6.58
C TRP A 396 -18.12 12.45 6.30
N ASN A 397 -17.30 12.02 7.24
CA ASN A 397 -16.68 10.70 7.26
C ASN A 397 -17.52 9.79 8.16
N PRO A 398 -18.13 8.70 7.66
CA PRO A 398 -18.92 7.80 8.49
C PRO A 398 -18.18 7.24 9.70
N ALA A 399 -16.86 7.03 9.58
CA ALA A 399 -16.04 6.52 10.69
C ALA A 399 -16.01 7.47 11.91
N GLU A 400 -16.20 8.77 11.69
CA GLU A 400 -16.23 9.80 12.74
C GLU A 400 -17.63 9.97 13.36
N THR A 401 -18.65 9.39 12.74
CA THR A 401 -20.08 9.57 13.09
C THR A 401 -20.78 8.25 13.41
N GLY A 402 -20.07 7.28 13.98
CA GLY A 402 -20.64 6.00 14.40
C GLY A 402 -21.00 5.03 13.26
N GLY A 403 -20.32 5.15 12.13
CA GLY A 403 -20.45 4.25 10.98
C GLY A 403 -21.53 4.66 9.97
N ARG A 404 -22.19 5.81 10.17
CA ARG A 404 -23.21 6.34 9.25
C ARG A 404 -23.12 7.85 9.10
N VAL A 405 -23.44 8.33 7.91
CA VAL A 405 -23.54 9.77 7.65
C VAL A 405 -24.79 10.34 8.33
N PRO A 406 -24.68 11.42 9.14
CA PRO A 406 -25.82 12.06 9.80
C PRO A 406 -26.64 12.88 8.82
N ARG A 407 -27.62 12.27 8.16
CA ARG A 407 -28.42 12.89 7.08
C ARG A 407 -29.10 14.19 7.48
N GLN A 408 -29.50 14.33 8.74
CA GLN A 408 -30.09 15.57 9.27
C GLN A 408 -29.09 16.72 9.32
N ASP A 409 -27.83 16.42 9.69
CA ASP A 409 -26.77 17.44 9.69
C ASP A 409 -26.44 17.91 8.26
N VAL A 410 -26.49 16.98 7.29
CA VAL A 410 -26.30 17.30 5.87
C VAL A 410 -27.41 18.21 5.37
N LEU A 411 -28.69 17.91 5.69
CA LEU A 411 -29.82 18.77 5.33
C LEU A 411 -29.73 20.14 6.00
N ALA A 412 -29.35 20.20 7.28
CA ALA A 412 -29.17 21.47 7.99
C ALA A 412 -28.03 22.31 7.40
N ALA A 413 -26.96 21.66 6.92
CA ALA A 413 -25.91 22.35 6.20
C ALA A 413 -26.39 22.94 4.87
N PHE A 414 -27.18 22.21 4.08
CA PHE A 414 -27.82 22.78 2.87
C PHE A 414 -28.71 23.98 3.21
N ASP A 415 -29.55 23.87 4.25
CA ASP A 415 -30.41 24.97 4.69
C ASP A 415 -29.59 26.22 5.06
N TYR A 416 -28.48 26.02 5.76
CA TYR A 416 -27.57 27.11 6.07
C TYR A 416 -26.92 27.71 4.81
N LEU A 417 -26.43 26.88 3.88
CA LEU A 417 -25.78 27.35 2.65
C LEU A 417 -26.73 28.15 1.77
N PHE A 418 -28.00 27.73 1.61
CA PHE A 418 -29.01 28.46 0.89
C PHE A 418 -29.42 29.79 1.58
N THR A 419 -29.16 29.89 2.89
CA THR A 419 -29.38 31.15 3.64
C THR A 419 -28.19 32.07 3.59
N ALA A 420 -26.98 31.52 3.69
CA ALA A 420 -25.72 32.25 3.78
C ALA A 420 -25.22 32.75 2.41
N TYR A 421 -25.64 32.10 1.31
CA TYR A 421 -25.17 32.38 -0.03
C TYR A 421 -26.34 32.51 -1.01
N ASP A 422 -26.14 33.25 -2.12
CA ASP A 422 -27.03 33.18 -3.29
C ASP A 422 -26.70 31.92 -4.11
N VAL A 423 -27.32 30.77 -3.75
CA VAL A 423 -27.15 29.50 -4.46
C VAL A 423 -27.93 29.53 -5.77
N VAL A 424 -27.21 29.66 -6.87
CA VAL A 424 -27.81 29.76 -8.21
C VAL A 424 -28.25 28.39 -8.71
N ARG A 425 -27.44 27.36 -8.46
CA ARG A 425 -27.69 25.99 -8.91
C ARG A 425 -27.01 24.99 -7.97
N CYS A 426 -27.64 23.84 -7.78
CA CYS A 426 -27.13 22.77 -6.95
C CYS A 426 -27.31 21.43 -7.68
N TYR A 427 -26.21 20.72 -7.97
CA TYR A 427 -26.24 19.41 -8.59
C TYR A 427 -25.99 18.32 -7.54
N LEU A 428 -26.91 17.34 -7.46
CA LEU A 428 -26.88 16.30 -6.45
C LEU A 428 -26.95 14.92 -7.12
N ASP A 429 -26.02 14.03 -6.71
CA ASP A 429 -26.08 12.62 -7.14
C ASP A 429 -27.19 11.89 -6.37
N PRO A 430 -28.19 11.29 -7.06
CA PRO A 430 -29.39 10.77 -6.42
C PRO A 430 -29.23 9.48 -5.60
N PRO A 431 -28.33 8.51 -5.93
CA PRO A 431 -28.36 7.20 -5.32
C PRO A 431 -28.35 7.23 -3.78
N GLY A 432 -29.42 6.72 -3.17
CA GLY A 432 -29.59 6.65 -1.72
C GLY A 432 -29.93 7.97 -1.02
N TRP A 433 -30.13 9.08 -1.76
CA TRP A 433 -30.47 10.42 -1.24
C TRP A 433 -31.76 11.00 -1.85
N GLU A 434 -32.52 10.22 -2.57
CA GLU A 434 -33.69 10.66 -3.33
C GLU A 434 -34.72 11.41 -2.46
N SER A 435 -34.95 10.93 -1.22
CA SER A 435 -35.91 11.59 -0.29
C SER A 435 -35.41 12.96 0.17
N GLN A 436 -34.12 13.10 0.43
CA GLN A 436 -33.51 14.36 0.86
C GLN A 436 -33.47 15.36 -0.29
N ILE A 437 -33.18 14.89 -1.51
CA ILE A 437 -33.22 15.71 -2.72
C ILE A 437 -34.63 16.22 -2.98
N SER A 438 -35.62 15.34 -2.89
CA SER A 438 -37.05 15.75 -3.02
C SER A 438 -37.45 16.80 -1.98
N TYR A 439 -36.99 16.69 -0.75
CA TYR A 439 -37.20 17.69 0.30
C TYR A 439 -36.58 19.03 -0.09
N LEU A 440 -35.32 19.05 -0.55
CA LEU A 440 -34.62 20.28 -0.97
C LEU A 440 -35.27 20.90 -2.21
N GLN A 441 -35.72 20.09 -3.17
CA GLN A 441 -36.46 20.54 -4.34
C GLN A 441 -37.78 21.21 -3.95
N GLY A 442 -38.52 20.62 -3.01
CA GLY A 442 -39.76 21.22 -2.51
C GLY A 442 -39.56 22.56 -1.80
N LYS A 443 -38.37 22.74 -1.16
CA LYS A 443 -38.05 23.94 -0.40
C LYS A 443 -37.43 25.06 -1.24
N TYR A 444 -36.55 24.73 -2.17
CA TYR A 444 -35.71 25.70 -2.88
C TYR A 444 -35.99 25.76 -4.40
N GLY A 445 -36.86 24.89 -4.89
CA GLY A 445 -37.25 24.83 -6.31
C GLY A 445 -36.46 23.83 -7.13
N THR A 446 -37.11 23.17 -8.07
CA THR A 446 -36.53 22.19 -8.99
C THR A 446 -35.64 22.82 -10.07
N ASP A 447 -35.73 24.11 -10.25
CA ASP A 447 -34.87 24.93 -11.12
C ASP A 447 -33.50 25.19 -10.54
N ARG A 448 -33.38 25.19 -9.20
CA ARG A 448 -32.11 25.35 -8.49
C ARG A 448 -31.53 24.02 -8.02
N VAL A 449 -32.35 23.12 -7.49
CA VAL A 449 -31.95 21.81 -6.96
C VAL A 449 -32.25 20.75 -8.01
N ILE A 450 -31.19 20.24 -8.63
CA ILE A 450 -31.28 19.39 -9.81
C ILE A 450 -30.57 18.05 -9.54
N GLU A 451 -31.29 16.95 -9.77
CA GLU A 451 -30.67 15.62 -9.78
C GLU A 451 -29.69 15.51 -10.93
N TRP A 452 -28.47 15.12 -10.60
CA TRP A 452 -27.40 14.95 -11.57
C TRP A 452 -26.71 13.57 -11.41
N PRO A 453 -27.27 12.50 -12.05
CA PRO A 453 -26.78 11.14 -11.86
C PRO A 453 -25.36 10.92 -12.39
N THR A 454 -24.41 10.67 -11.51
CA THR A 454 -22.98 10.47 -11.85
C THR A 454 -22.72 9.16 -12.59
N TYR A 455 -23.61 8.18 -12.52
CA TYR A 455 -23.52 6.92 -13.27
C TYR A 455 -23.79 7.07 -14.79
N ARG A 456 -24.29 8.21 -15.24
CA ARG A 456 -24.47 8.50 -16.68
C ARG A 456 -23.14 8.82 -17.33
N VAL A 457 -22.58 7.83 -18.04
CA VAL A 457 -21.19 7.87 -18.54
C VAL A 457 -20.88 9.09 -19.41
N HIS A 458 -21.73 9.43 -20.39
CA HIS A 458 -21.42 10.54 -21.32
C HIS A 458 -21.47 11.93 -20.66
N PRO A 459 -22.50 12.30 -19.90
CA PRO A 459 -22.50 13.57 -19.17
C PRO A 459 -21.36 13.64 -18.16
N MET A 460 -21.12 12.57 -17.40
CA MET A 460 -20.04 12.54 -16.40
C MET A 460 -18.66 12.68 -17.03
N HIS A 461 -18.42 12.00 -18.16
CA HIS A 461 -17.17 12.15 -18.91
C HIS A 461 -16.96 13.61 -19.37
N ALA A 462 -17.99 14.26 -19.89
CA ALA A 462 -17.90 15.66 -20.33
C ALA A 462 -17.58 16.60 -19.17
N ALA A 463 -18.24 16.42 -18.01
CA ALA A 463 -17.98 17.20 -16.80
C ALA A 463 -16.55 16.99 -16.27
N LEU A 464 -16.06 15.74 -16.27
CA LEU A 464 -14.68 15.41 -15.87
C LEU A 464 -13.64 16.04 -16.78
N GLU A 465 -13.85 16.00 -18.10
CA GLU A 465 -12.94 16.63 -19.07
C GLU A 465 -12.95 18.15 -18.97
N ARG A 466 -14.10 18.78 -18.72
CA ARG A 466 -14.21 20.22 -18.47
C ARG A 466 -13.40 20.62 -17.25
N PHE A 467 -13.67 20.00 -16.10
CA PHE A 467 -12.95 20.27 -14.86
C PHE A 467 -11.44 20.09 -15.03
N ARG A 468 -11.02 18.97 -15.64
CA ARG A 468 -9.61 18.67 -15.89
C ARG A 468 -8.96 19.72 -16.79
N THR A 469 -9.63 20.11 -17.87
CA THR A 469 -9.14 21.13 -18.81
C THR A 469 -8.96 22.46 -18.10
N ASP A 470 -9.97 22.93 -17.37
CA ASP A 470 -9.93 24.23 -16.70
C ASP A 470 -8.91 24.26 -15.55
N LEU A 471 -8.69 23.13 -14.89
CA LEU A 471 -7.66 22.98 -13.86
C LEU A 471 -6.24 22.97 -14.46
N THR A 472 -6.03 22.35 -15.64
CA THR A 472 -4.70 22.14 -16.23
C THR A 472 -4.29 23.19 -17.25
N THR A 473 -5.21 24.04 -17.73
CA THR A 473 -4.93 25.08 -18.72
C THR A 473 -3.93 26.12 -18.19
N GLN A 474 -2.87 26.40 -18.97
CA GLN A 474 -1.78 27.28 -18.55
C GLN A 474 -2.00 28.77 -18.81
N ALA A 475 -2.96 29.15 -19.66
CA ALA A 475 -3.15 30.52 -20.15
C ALA A 475 -4.51 31.10 -19.77
N GLY A 476 -4.56 32.34 -19.29
CA GLY A 476 -5.76 33.15 -19.06
C GLY A 476 -5.90 33.71 -17.64
N ALA A 477 -6.68 34.77 -17.50
CA ALA A 477 -6.92 35.44 -16.21
C ALA A 477 -7.90 34.69 -15.30
N GLU A 478 -8.72 33.81 -15.86
CA GLU A 478 -9.72 33.03 -15.15
C GLU A 478 -9.28 31.56 -15.11
N ARG A 479 -8.73 31.17 -13.99
CA ARG A 479 -8.24 29.80 -13.76
C ARG A 479 -9.05 29.15 -12.67
N LEU A 480 -9.49 27.93 -12.89
CA LEU A 480 -10.04 27.11 -11.83
C LEU A 480 -8.99 26.93 -10.72
N THR A 481 -9.36 27.32 -9.52
CA THR A 481 -8.56 27.15 -8.31
C THR A 481 -9.32 26.32 -7.28
N VAL A 482 -8.60 25.66 -6.40
CA VAL A 482 -9.15 24.79 -5.35
C VAL A 482 -8.66 25.30 -4.01
N ASP A 483 -9.45 25.15 -2.97
CA ASP A 483 -9.08 25.51 -1.60
C ASP A 483 -7.91 24.65 -1.05
N ALA A 484 -7.34 25.08 0.08
CA ALA A 484 -6.23 24.38 0.74
C ALA A 484 -6.71 23.23 1.66
N ASP A 485 -7.91 22.68 1.47
CA ASP A 485 -8.38 21.52 2.23
C ASP A 485 -7.52 20.30 1.90
N THR A 486 -6.75 19.79 2.88
CA THR A 486 -5.86 18.65 2.70
C THR A 486 -6.61 17.35 2.35
N ARG A 487 -7.87 17.21 2.78
CA ARG A 487 -8.73 16.08 2.42
C ARG A 487 -9.13 16.16 0.96
N ALA A 488 -9.43 17.36 0.44
CA ALA A 488 -9.68 17.56 -0.98
C ALA A 488 -8.46 17.19 -1.81
N THR A 489 -7.27 17.67 -1.44
CA THR A 489 -6.00 17.30 -2.09
C THR A 489 -5.79 15.79 -2.12
N GLN A 490 -6.06 15.09 -1.02
CA GLN A 490 -5.95 13.63 -0.95
C GLN A 490 -6.97 12.93 -1.86
N HIS A 491 -8.23 13.37 -1.88
CA HIS A 491 -9.25 12.80 -2.74
C HIS A 491 -8.94 13.01 -4.23
N PHE A 492 -8.40 14.17 -4.62
CA PHE A 492 -7.91 14.41 -5.99
C PHE A 492 -6.76 13.47 -6.37
N ALA A 493 -5.81 13.25 -5.47
CA ALA A 493 -4.70 12.32 -5.69
C ALA A 493 -5.17 10.85 -5.82
N ASN A 494 -6.28 10.49 -5.18
CA ASN A 494 -6.87 9.15 -5.25
C ASN A 494 -7.65 8.88 -6.54
N ALA A 495 -8.04 9.90 -7.30
CA ALA A 495 -8.89 9.75 -8.47
C ALA A 495 -8.15 9.10 -9.64
N ILE A 496 -8.65 7.95 -10.12
CA ILE A 496 -8.10 7.23 -11.25
C ILE A 496 -9.10 7.13 -12.40
N ILE A 497 -8.59 7.12 -13.63
CA ILE A 497 -9.38 6.91 -14.83
C ILE A 497 -9.91 5.47 -14.86
N ARG A 498 -11.21 5.31 -15.06
CA ARG A 498 -11.90 4.05 -15.32
C ARG A 498 -12.50 4.07 -16.72
N PRO A 499 -11.83 3.52 -17.74
CA PRO A 499 -12.35 3.50 -19.11
C PRO A 499 -13.72 2.82 -19.19
N ARG A 500 -14.62 3.38 -19.98
CA ARG A 500 -15.95 2.82 -20.29
C ARG A 500 -16.09 2.46 -21.76
N SER A 501 -15.38 3.18 -22.62
CA SER A 501 -15.23 2.89 -24.04
C SER A 501 -13.89 3.43 -24.53
N ALA A 502 -13.58 3.29 -25.81
CA ALA A 502 -12.37 3.88 -26.41
C ALA A 502 -12.34 5.41 -26.31
N GLN A 503 -13.50 6.06 -26.14
CA GLN A 503 -13.64 7.52 -26.18
C GLN A 503 -14.25 8.10 -24.90
N SER A 504 -14.54 7.29 -23.88
CA SER A 504 -15.15 7.77 -22.64
C SER A 504 -14.63 7.05 -21.41
N TYR A 505 -14.52 7.78 -20.33
CA TYR A 505 -14.16 7.26 -19.01
C TYR A 505 -15.00 7.94 -17.92
N ILE A 506 -15.00 7.34 -16.77
CA ILE A 506 -15.37 7.97 -15.49
C ILE A 506 -14.16 7.90 -14.56
N ILE A 507 -14.19 8.58 -13.42
CA ILE A 507 -13.21 8.38 -12.38
C ILE A 507 -13.69 7.35 -11.37
N GLY A 508 -12.74 6.75 -10.65
CA GLY A 508 -13.01 5.81 -9.58
C GLY A 508 -11.92 5.84 -8.53
N LYS A 509 -12.21 5.28 -7.38
CA LYS A 509 -11.23 5.10 -6.31
C LYS A 509 -10.37 3.86 -6.56
N PRO A 510 -9.07 3.88 -6.22
CA PRO A 510 -8.19 2.72 -6.36
C PRO A 510 -8.57 1.59 -5.41
N SER A 511 -8.98 1.92 -4.17
CA SER A 511 -9.40 0.99 -3.13
C SER A 511 -10.56 1.53 -2.31
N GLN A 512 -11.20 0.70 -1.48
CA GLN A 512 -12.27 1.16 -0.57
C GLN A 512 -11.77 2.15 0.49
N ALA A 513 -10.49 2.05 0.88
CA ALA A 513 -9.88 2.97 1.84
C ALA A 513 -9.60 4.36 1.23
N GLN A 514 -9.40 4.43 -0.10
CA GLN A 514 -9.10 5.68 -0.81
C GLN A 514 -10.40 6.30 -1.33
N LYS A 515 -10.73 7.46 -0.82
CA LYS A 515 -11.99 8.16 -1.13
C LYS A 515 -11.80 9.20 -2.23
N ILE A 516 -12.88 9.46 -3.00
CA ILE A 516 -12.93 10.45 -4.09
C ILE A 516 -14.18 11.34 -4.04
N ASP A 517 -14.98 11.24 -3.01
CA ASP A 517 -16.29 11.88 -2.89
C ASP A 517 -16.19 13.42 -2.97
N ILE A 518 -15.13 14.00 -2.41
CA ILE A 518 -14.84 15.44 -2.54
C ILE A 518 -14.55 15.82 -4.00
N VAL A 519 -13.91 14.93 -4.77
CA VAL A 519 -13.67 15.19 -6.20
C VAL A 519 -14.96 15.14 -6.99
N MET A 520 -15.80 14.14 -6.73
CA MET A 520 -17.09 14.00 -7.42
C MET A 520 -17.96 15.22 -7.16
N SER A 521 -18.11 15.64 -5.90
CA SER A 521 -18.85 16.87 -5.56
C SER A 521 -18.20 18.14 -6.12
N SER A 522 -16.87 18.22 -6.23
CA SER A 522 -16.15 19.32 -6.87
C SER A 522 -16.48 19.44 -8.37
N VAL A 523 -16.48 18.30 -9.08
CA VAL A 523 -16.84 18.23 -10.51
C VAL A 523 -18.29 18.65 -10.72
N LEU A 524 -19.21 18.21 -9.84
CA LEU A 524 -20.62 18.60 -9.91
C LEU A 524 -20.83 20.10 -9.66
N ALA A 525 -20.10 20.71 -8.70
CA ALA A 525 -20.15 22.15 -8.46
C ALA A 525 -19.66 22.95 -9.67
N HIS A 526 -18.57 22.51 -10.29
CA HIS A 526 -18.01 23.14 -11.49
C HIS A 526 -18.94 23.04 -12.70
N GLU A 527 -19.55 21.88 -12.92
CA GLU A 527 -20.54 21.68 -13.98
C GLU A 527 -21.77 22.57 -13.74
N ALA A 528 -22.21 22.70 -12.48
CA ALA A 528 -23.32 23.56 -12.12
C ALA A 528 -23.03 25.06 -12.41
N VAL A 529 -21.80 25.53 -12.14
CA VAL A 529 -21.34 26.89 -12.49
C VAL A 529 -21.28 27.05 -13.98
N SER A 530 -20.70 26.12 -14.72
CA SER A 530 -20.58 26.16 -16.19
C SER A 530 -21.94 26.25 -16.85
N ASP A 531 -22.90 25.43 -16.41
CA ASP A 531 -24.28 25.46 -16.94
C ASP A 531 -25.05 26.73 -16.52
N ALA A 532 -24.79 27.28 -15.33
CA ALA A 532 -25.38 28.54 -14.89
C ALA A 532 -24.86 29.70 -15.73
N ILE A 533 -23.58 29.79 -16.03
CA ILE A 533 -22.97 30.79 -16.92
C ILE A 533 -23.53 30.66 -18.34
N ALA A 534 -23.63 29.46 -18.86
CA ALA A 534 -24.21 29.18 -20.17
C ALA A 534 -25.70 29.62 -20.25
N ALA A 535 -26.42 29.57 -19.12
CA ALA A 535 -27.80 30.07 -18.99
C ALA A 535 -27.88 31.58 -18.72
N GLY A 536 -26.75 32.30 -18.74
CA GLY A 536 -26.69 33.76 -18.58
C GLY A 536 -26.52 34.28 -17.16
N ALA A 537 -26.20 33.40 -16.18
CA ALA A 537 -25.91 33.87 -14.85
C ALA A 537 -24.52 34.57 -14.81
N THR A 538 -24.42 35.64 -14.01
CA THR A 538 -23.21 36.45 -13.83
C THR A 538 -22.77 36.41 -12.37
N ALA A 539 -21.53 36.85 -12.08
CA ALA A 539 -20.99 36.92 -10.71
C ALA A 539 -21.80 37.88 -9.81
N GLU A 540 -22.39 38.91 -10.38
CA GLU A 540 -23.26 39.86 -9.66
C GLU A 540 -24.74 39.48 -9.85
N ALA A 541 -25.52 39.58 -8.78
CA ALA A 541 -26.96 39.46 -8.90
C ALA A 541 -27.48 40.59 -9.81
N ALA A 542 -28.38 40.26 -10.75
CA ALA A 542 -29.03 41.31 -11.55
C ALA A 542 -29.65 42.33 -10.59
N SER A 543 -29.20 43.56 -10.64
CA SER A 543 -29.83 44.65 -9.90
C SER A 543 -31.28 44.74 -10.39
N SER A 544 -32.24 44.43 -9.52
CA SER A 544 -33.64 44.75 -9.80
C SER A 544 -33.76 46.26 -9.74
N ASP A 545 -33.59 46.92 -10.88
CA ASP A 545 -34.04 48.29 -11.04
C ASP A 545 -35.55 48.31 -10.83
N VAL A 546 -35.97 48.63 -9.63
CA VAL A 546 -37.33 48.98 -9.33
C VAL A 546 -37.57 50.36 -10.00
N LEU A 547 -38.13 50.33 -11.20
CA LEU A 547 -38.65 51.54 -11.84
C LEU A 547 -39.80 52.07 -10.96
N VAL A 548 -39.48 52.99 -10.05
CA VAL A 548 -40.48 53.76 -9.32
C VAL A 548 -41.08 54.75 -10.31
N PHE A 549 -42.24 54.42 -10.91
CA PHE A 549 -43.04 55.38 -11.61
C PHE A 549 -43.65 56.33 -10.59
N GLY A 550 -43.03 57.48 -10.44
CA GLY A 550 -43.67 58.62 -9.76
C GLY A 550 -44.74 59.21 -10.60
N TRP A 551 -46.01 59.13 -10.14
CA TRP A 551 -47.10 59.96 -10.66
C TRP A 551 -46.97 61.38 -10.09
N ARG A 552 -46.90 62.38 -10.96
CA ARG A 552 -47.17 63.78 -10.66
C ARG A 552 -48.58 64.06 -10.96
#